data_8320ae23802e23e6f54be8ed27f86430
#
_entry.id   8320ae23802e23e6f54be8ed27f86430
#
_cell.length_a   1.000
_cell.length_b   1.000
_cell.length_c   1.000
_cell.angle_alpha   90.00
_cell.angle_beta   90.00
_cell.angle_gamma   90.00
#
_symmetry.space_group_name_H-M   'P 1'
#
loop_
_entity.id
_entity.type
_entity.pdbx_description
1 polymer ?
#
loop_
_entity_poly.entity_id
_entity_poly.type
_entity_poly.pdbx_seq_one_letter_code
_entity_poly.pdbx_strand_id
1 'polypeptide(L)'
;MIVNFKSSKALIAGLYRDLGNNTEINESDFLEWIGEGLSMIGSYAQNKEVSTVLTVANHTVALPCDFIYPKDITYNGRPLSWSTKSAANNYKCEDCNSIPTCCTEYNFYISDGCLNTSLESGDLCIVYQAIPVDEEGFPLVPDNVYFDKALKAYVTYMLDKIQFRRGLIPEVVFRMSEKDWYFYVNSARGSAYMPDSSQMERLKNTWVRLIPKQSEYANGFRSLESREKRNLR
;
A
#
# COMPACT_ATOMS: atom_id res chain seq x y z
N MET A 1 5.50 9.93 -5.06
CA MET A 1 6.82 9.35 -5.37
C MET A 1 6.64 8.47 -6.60
N ILE A 2 7.36 8.72 -7.68
CA ILE A 2 7.33 7.81 -8.84
C ILE A 2 8.30 6.67 -8.49
N VAL A 3 7.78 5.48 -8.25
CA VAL A 3 8.60 4.29 -8.00
C VAL A 3 8.82 3.61 -9.35
N ASN A 4 10.07 3.51 -9.76
CA ASN A 4 10.44 2.70 -10.91
C ASN A 4 10.49 1.24 -10.50
N PHE A 5 10.09 0.36 -11.38
CA PHE A 5 10.11 -1.07 -11.17
C PHE A 5 11.06 -1.73 -12.16
N LYS A 6 11.68 -2.83 -11.74
CA LYS A 6 12.50 -3.70 -12.59
C LYS A 6 12.04 -5.14 -12.45
N SER A 7 12.28 -5.96 -13.48
CA SER A 7 11.95 -7.38 -13.44
C SER A 7 12.81 -8.11 -12.41
N SER A 8 12.18 -9.05 -11.68
CA SER A 8 12.87 -9.96 -10.76
C SER A 8 13.91 -10.85 -11.45
N LYS A 9 13.84 -11.01 -12.77
CA LYS A 9 14.85 -11.75 -13.57
C LYS A 9 16.26 -11.21 -13.40
N ALA A 10 16.41 -9.87 -13.35
CA ALA A 10 17.72 -9.24 -13.15
C ALA A 10 18.29 -9.56 -11.75
N LEU A 11 17.41 -9.67 -10.75
CA LEU A 11 17.80 -10.03 -9.40
C LEU A 11 18.18 -11.52 -9.31
N ILE A 12 17.42 -12.41 -9.96
CA ILE A 12 17.71 -13.84 -10.05
C ILE A 12 19.05 -14.08 -10.76
N ALA A 13 19.30 -13.42 -11.89
CA ALA A 13 20.59 -13.50 -12.58
C ALA A 13 21.76 -13.05 -11.70
N GLY A 14 21.54 -12.01 -10.86
CA GLY A 14 22.51 -11.59 -9.85
C GLY A 14 22.74 -12.64 -8.78
N LEU A 15 21.69 -13.30 -8.31
CA LEU A 15 21.79 -14.39 -7.30
C LEU A 15 22.54 -15.60 -7.84
N TYR A 16 22.28 -16.04 -9.06
CA TYR A 16 23.05 -17.13 -9.68
C TYR A 16 24.54 -16.81 -9.80
N ARG A 17 24.86 -15.57 -10.12
CA ARG A 17 26.27 -15.13 -10.17
C ARG A 17 26.92 -15.13 -8.79
N ASP A 18 26.17 -14.62 -7.76
CA ASP A 18 26.70 -14.46 -6.39
C ASP A 18 26.83 -15.80 -5.67
N LEU A 19 25.94 -16.77 -5.94
CA LEU A 19 25.92 -18.10 -5.35
C LEU A 19 26.76 -19.15 -6.14
N GLY A 20 27.17 -18.80 -7.36
CA GLY A 20 27.82 -19.74 -8.28
C GLY A 20 26.83 -20.71 -8.96
N ASN A 21 27.21 -21.21 -10.15
CA ASN A 21 26.35 -22.07 -10.98
C ASN A 21 26.09 -23.48 -10.42
N ASN A 22 26.55 -23.78 -9.22
CA ASN A 22 26.41 -25.12 -8.58
C ASN A 22 25.19 -25.24 -7.64
N THR A 23 24.27 -24.29 -7.69
CA THR A 23 23.05 -24.41 -6.88
C THR A 23 22.03 -25.28 -7.59
N GLU A 24 21.67 -26.40 -6.98
CA GLU A 24 20.58 -27.31 -7.40
C GLU A 24 19.17 -26.68 -7.18
N ILE A 25 19.05 -25.35 -7.33
CA ILE A 25 17.82 -24.62 -7.04
C ILE A 25 17.21 -24.18 -8.35
N ASN A 26 15.93 -24.43 -8.48
CA ASN A 26 15.16 -24.03 -9.65
C ASN A 26 14.82 -22.54 -9.60
N GLU A 27 14.68 -21.93 -10.76
CA GLU A 27 14.26 -20.53 -10.89
C GLU A 27 12.89 -20.27 -10.21
N SER A 28 12.00 -21.28 -10.21
CA SER A 28 10.72 -21.22 -9.52
C SER A 28 10.86 -20.99 -8.02
N ASP A 29 11.85 -21.61 -7.38
CA ASP A 29 12.07 -21.48 -5.94
C ASP A 29 12.56 -20.08 -5.60
N PHE A 30 13.41 -19.50 -6.45
CA PHE A 30 13.83 -18.10 -6.29
C PHE A 30 12.66 -17.13 -6.43
N LEU A 31 11.75 -17.38 -7.38
CA LEU A 31 10.55 -16.54 -7.59
C LEU A 31 9.63 -16.60 -6.38
N GLU A 32 9.39 -17.79 -5.85
CA GLU A 32 8.59 -17.99 -4.65
C GLU A 32 9.19 -17.21 -3.46
N TRP A 33 10.49 -17.37 -3.21
CA TRP A 33 11.17 -16.67 -2.11
C TRP A 33 11.24 -15.16 -2.34
N ILE A 34 11.36 -14.67 -3.57
CA ILE A 34 11.26 -13.23 -3.87
C ILE A 34 9.87 -12.71 -3.54
N GLY A 35 8.81 -13.44 -3.91
CA GLY A 35 7.43 -13.10 -3.59
C GLY A 35 7.18 -13.07 -2.07
N GLU A 36 7.66 -14.09 -1.34
CA GLU A 36 7.60 -14.11 0.13
C GLU A 36 8.38 -12.94 0.75
N GLY A 37 9.58 -12.67 0.26
CA GLY A 37 10.42 -11.56 0.73
C GLY A 37 9.74 -10.20 0.52
N LEU A 38 9.13 -9.97 -0.63
CA LEU A 38 8.32 -8.77 -0.90
C LEU A 38 7.14 -8.67 0.06
N SER A 39 6.41 -9.77 0.27
CA SER A 39 5.30 -9.82 1.22
C SER A 39 5.75 -9.48 2.64
N MET A 40 6.90 -9.99 3.07
CA MET A 40 7.46 -9.70 4.39
C MET A 40 7.95 -8.25 4.53
N ILE A 41 8.49 -7.64 3.47
CA ILE A 41 8.84 -6.22 3.48
C ILE A 41 7.56 -5.39 3.67
N GLY A 42 6.48 -5.72 2.98
CA GLY A 42 5.14 -5.17 3.19
C GLY A 42 5.07 -3.65 3.00
N SER A 43 5.82 -3.09 2.06
CA SER A 43 5.86 -1.65 1.81
C SER A 43 4.91 -1.24 0.69
N TYR A 44 4.24 -0.10 0.85
CA TYR A 44 3.41 0.50 -0.22
C TYR A 44 4.21 0.82 -1.50
N ALA A 45 5.53 1.03 -1.39
CA ALA A 45 6.39 1.31 -2.53
C ALA A 45 6.51 0.14 -3.51
N GLN A 46 6.11 -1.07 -3.12
CA GLN A 46 6.12 -2.25 -3.99
C GLN A 46 4.84 -2.42 -4.81
N ASN A 47 3.82 -1.61 -4.57
CA ASN A 47 2.54 -1.69 -5.27
C ASN A 47 2.45 -0.63 -6.35
N LYS A 48 1.74 -0.93 -7.43
CA LYS A 48 1.46 -0.02 -8.55
C LYS A 48 0.00 0.42 -8.49
N GLU A 49 -0.24 1.71 -8.74
CA GLU A 49 -1.59 2.22 -8.90
C GLU A 49 -2.09 1.92 -10.31
N VAL A 50 -3.24 1.26 -10.39
CA VAL A 50 -3.91 0.89 -11.64
C VAL A 50 -5.32 1.44 -11.63
N SER A 51 -5.75 1.94 -12.79
CA SER A 51 -7.13 2.38 -13.02
C SER A 51 -7.76 1.48 -14.06
N THR A 52 -8.93 0.95 -13.76
CA THR A 52 -9.70 0.11 -14.69
C THR A 52 -11.19 0.38 -14.58
N VAL A 53 -11.93 0.02 -15.61
CA VAL A 53 -13.40 0.09 -15.62
C VAL A 53 -13.95 -1.32 -15.45
N LEU A 54 -14.84 -1.49 -14.50
CA LEU A 54 -15.49 -2.75 -14.19
C LEU A 54 -16.98 -2.61 -14.41
N THR A 55 -17.59 -3.52 -15.15
CA THR A 55 -19.03 -3.55 -15.39
C THR A 55 -19.74 -4.34 -14.28
N VAL A 56 -20.59 -3.66 -13.55
CA VAL A 56 -21.43 -4.25 -12.50
C VAL A 56 -22.61 -4.99 -13.12
N ALA A 57 -22.87 -6.19 -12.65
CA ALA A 57 -24.07 -6.96 -12.98
C ALA A 57 -24.68 -7.52 -11.68
N ASN A 58 -25.96 -7.29 -11.48
CA ASN A 58 -26.69 -7.75 -10.29
C ASN A 58 -26.00 -7.34 -8.96
N HIS A 59 -25.67 -6.06 -8.84
CA HIS A 59 -25.03 -5.48 -7.65
C HIS A 59 -23.60 -5.99 -7.35
N THR A 60 -23.02 -6.79 -8.23
CA THR A 60 -21.73 -7.45 -7.94
C THR A 60 -20.82 -7.37 -9.14
N VAL A 61 -19.51 -7.24 -8.89
CA VAL A 61 -18.46 -7.34 -9.91
C VAL A 61 -17.23 -8.04 -9.32
N ALA A 62 -16.62 -8.94 -10.10
CA ALA A 62 -15.37 -9.60 -9.73
C ALA A 62 -14.21 -8.60 -9.76
N LEU A 63 -13.38 -8.63 -8.72
CA LEU A 63 -12.16 -7.83 -8.67
C LEU A 63 -11.05 -8.47 -9.54
N PRO A 64 -10.14 -7.66 -10.11
CA PRO A 64 -8.96 -8.17 -10.81
C PRO A 64 -8.09 -9.07 -9.92
N CYS A 65 -7.39 -10.04 -10.52
CA CYS A 65 -6.55 -10.99 -9.78
C CYS A 65 -5.36 -10.33 -9.06
N ASP A 66 -4.90 -9.18 -9.56
CA ASP A 66 -3.81 -8.40 -9.01
C ASP A 66 -4.25 -7.35 -7.97
N PHE A 67 -5.55 -7.33 -7.64
CA PHE A 67 -6.13 -6.38 -6.70
C PHE A 67 -5.63 -6.60 -5.27
N ILE A 68 -5.17 -5.54 -4.61
CA ILE A 68 -4.79 -5.54 -3.19
C ILE A 68 -5.81 -4.78 -2.36
N TYR A 69 -5.99 -3.49 -2.64
CA TYR A 69 -7.00 -2.66 -1.96
C TYR A 69 -7.44 -1.49 -2.84
N PRO A 70 -8.69 -1.03 -2.69
CA PRO A 70 -9.21 0.10 -3.44
C PRO A 70 -8.64 1.40 -2.92
N LYS A 71 -8.33 2.33 -3.81
CA LYS A 71 -7.95 3.70 -3.48
C LYS A 71 -9.11 4.65 -3.71
N ASP A 72 -9.77 4.51 -4.84
CA ASP A 72 -10.94 5.30 -5.22
C ASP A 72 -11.87 4.47 -6.11
N ILE A 73 -13.17 4.61 -5.90
CA ILE A 73 -14.20 3.97 -6.72
C ILE A 73 -15.22 5.03 -7.08
N THR A 74 -15.41 5.23 -8.37
CA THR A 74 -16.31 6.26 -8.87
C THR A 74 -17.33 5.70 -9.87
N TYR A 75 -18.52 6.25 -9.84
CA TYR A 75 -19.58 6.03 -10.81
C TYR A 75 -20.03 7.37 -11.39
N ASN A 76 -19.93 7.52 -12.72
CA ASN A 76 -20.24 8.77 -13.41
C ASN A 76 -19.55 10.00 -12.78
N GLY A 77 -18.29 9.84 -12.35
CA GLY A 77 -17.48 10.90 -11.73
C GLY A 77 -17.86 11.22 -10.27
N ARG A 78 -18.74 10.45 -9.64
CA ARG A 78 -19.08 10.58 -8.21
C ARG A 78 -18.42 9.44 -7.42
N PRO A 79 -17.74 9.72 -6.31
CA PRO A 79 -17.15 8.69 -5.47
C PRO A 79 -18.22 7.87 -4.77
N LEU A 80 -17.99 6.58 -4.62
CA LEU A 80 -18.80 5.66 -3.81
C LEU A 80 -18.27 5.69 -2.36
N SER A 81 -19.19 5.59 -1.41
CA SER A 81 -18.86 5.50 0.00
C SER A 81 -18.68 4.06 0.45
N TRP A 82 -17.68 3.80 1.29
CA TRP A 82 -17.51 2.49 1.93
C TRP A 82 -18.66 2.23 2.90
N SER A 83 -19.23 1.04 2.86
CA SER A 83 -20.37 0.67 3.67
C SER A 83 -20.16 -0.69 4.34
N THR A 84 -20.93 -0.96 5.39
CA THR A 84 -21.02 -2.31 5.95
C THR A 84 -21.92 -3.17 5.07
N LYS A 85 -21.71 -4.50 5.09
CA LYS A 85 -22.42 -5.48 4.26
C LYS A 85 -23.95 -5.33 4.27
N SER A 86 -24.55 -4.94 5.39
CA SER A 86 -25.99 -4.75 5.53
C SER A 86 -26.52 -3.44 4.93
N ALA A 87 -25.67 -2.41 4.82
CA ALA A 87 -26.09 -1.09 4.36
C ALA A 87 -26.07 -0.97 2.82
N ALA A 88 -25.21 -1.72 2.11
CA ALA A 88 -25.11 -1.64 0.66
C ALA A 88 -26.39 -2.06 -0.06
N ASN A 89 -27.18 -2.97 0.51
CA ASN A 89 -28.37 -3.53 -0.13
C ASN A 89 -29.71 -2.96 0.36
N ASN A 90 -29.74 -2.10 1.38
CA ASN A 90 -30.98 -1.80 2.11
C ASN A 90 -31.44 -0.34 2.08
N TYR A 91 -30.87 0.52 1.24
CA TYR A 91 -31.40 1.88 1.14
C TYR A 91 -32.60 2.00 0.17
N LYS A 92 -33.68 1.32 0.49
CA LYS A 92 -35.01 1.82 0.16
C LYS A 92 -35.50 2.60 1.38
N CYS A 93 -35.26 3.92 1.39
CA CYS A 93 -35.96 4.81 2.31
C CYS A 93 -37.46 4.76 1.94
N GLU A 94 -38.25 4.01 2.66
CA GLU A 94 -39.71 3.98 2.47
C GLU A 94 -40.38 5.33 2.82
N ASP A 95 -39.69 6.17 3.61
CA ASP A 95 -40.18 7.48 4.07
C ASP A 95 -39.71 8.69 3.26
N CYS A 96 -38.86 8.52 2.23
CA CYS A 96 -38.35 9.65 1.43
C CYS A 96 -39.23 10.04 0.25
N ASN A 97 -40.55 10.14 0.44
CA ASN A 97 -41.46 10.66 -0.59
C ASN A 97 -41.32 12.16 -0.86
N SER A 98 -40.45 12.88 -0.16
CA SER A 98 -40.38 14.33 -0.24
C SER A 98 -38.97 14.96 -0.42
N ILE A 99 -37.87 14.22 -0.38
CA ILE A 99 -36.52 14.80 -0.54
C ILE A 99 -35.65 13.88 -1.41
N PRO A 100 -35.45 14.23 -2.70
CA PRO A 100 -34.61 13.43 -3.61
C PRO A 100 -33.10 13.45 -3.28
N THR A 101 -32.70 14.16 -2.25
CA THR A 101 -31.28 14.37 -1.89
C THR A 101 -30.72 13.27 -0.99
N CYS A 102 -31.55 12.47 -0.34
CA CYS A 102 -31.12 11.52 0.68
C CYS A 102 -30.68 10.15 0.11
N CYS A 103 -31.08 9.80 -1.13
CA CYS A 103 -30.95 8.45 -1.69
C CYS A 103 -29.92 8.36 -2.84
N THR A 104 -29.04 9.34 -3.01
CA THR A 104 -28.09 9.40 -4.15
C THR A 104 -26.65 9.03 -3.81
N GLU A 105 -26.38 8.58 -2.59
CA GLU A 105 -25.06 8.07 -2.25
C GLU A 105 -24.98 6.59 -2.58
N TYR A 106 -24.18 6.29 -3.59
CA TYR A 106 -23.85 4.90 -3.91
C TYR A 106 -22.81 4.38 -2.92
N ASN A 107 -23.05 3.19 -2.42
CA ASN A 107 -22.21 2.53 -1.45
C ASN A 107 -21.60 1.26 -2.02
N PHE A 108 -20.46 0.85 -1.48
CA PHE A 108 -19.82 -0.41 -1.82
C PHE A 108 -19.24 -1.10 -0.59
N TYR A 109 -19.06 -2.41 -0.68
CA TYR A 109 -18.24 -3.22 0.21
C TYR A 109 -17.57 -4.33 -0.58
N ILE A 110 -16.47 -4.86 -0.05
CA ILE A 110 -15.72 -5.94 -0.67
C ILE A 110 -15.88 -7.19 0.18
N SER A 111 -16.25 -8.29 -0.44
CA SER A 111 -16.29 -9.63 0.18
C SER A 111 -16.02 -10.70 -0.87
N ASP A 112 -15.30 -11.73 -0.44
CA ASP A 112 -15.06 -12.95 -1.23
C ASP A 112 -14.49 -12.69 -2.63
N GLY A 113 -13.58 -11.73 -2.76
CA GLY A 113 -12.97 -11.35 -4.04
C GLY A 113 -13.88 -10.58 -4.99
N CYS A 114 -15.08 -10.19 -4.52
CA CYS A 114 -16.05 -9.42 -5.28
C CYS A 114 -16.28 -8.04 -4.64
N LEU A 115 -16.52 -7.05 -5.48
CA LEU A 115 -17.01 -5.75 -5.06
C LEU A 115 -18.55 -5.78 -5.20
N ASN A 116 -19.22 -5.51 -4.09
CA ASN A 116 -20.67 -5.41 -4.03
C ASN A 116 -21.06 -3.95 -3.88
N THR A 117 -22.07 -3.51 -4.64
CA THR A 117 -22.50 -2.12 -4.68
C THR A 117 -24.02 -1.98 -4.60
N SER A 118 -24.50 -0.82 -4.19
CA SER A 118 -25.92 -0.47 -4.27
C SER A 118 -26.44 -0.26 -5.71
N LEU A 119 -25.53 -0.16 -6.70
CA LEU A 119 -25.88 -0.10 -8.13
C LEU A 119 -26.31 -1.47 -8.63
N GLU A 120 -27.43 -1.55 -9.35
CA GLU A 120 -27.88 -2.77 -9.98
C GLU A 120 -27.02 -3.14 -11.19
N SER A 121 -26.70 -2.14 -12.03
CA SER A 121 -25.87 -2.30 -13.22
C SER A 121 -25.19 -0.97 -13.59
N GLY A 122 -24.05 -1.05 -14.25
CA GLY A 122 -23.32 0.12 -14.74
C GLY A 122 -21.83 -0.06 -14.73
N ASP A 123 -21.10 0.92 -15.25
CA ASP A 123 -19.64 0.89 -15.31
C ASP A 123 -19.04 1.70 -14.17
N LEU A 124 -18.26 1.03 -13.34
CA LEU A 124 -17.49 1.63 -12.24
C LEU A 124 -16.04 1.85 -12.68
N CYS A 125 -15.56 3.05 -12.48
CA CYS A 125 -14.12 3.30 -12.56
C CYS A 125 -13.50 3.05 -11.19
N ILE A 126 -12.59 2.07 -11.11
CA ILE A 126 -11.88 1.71 -9.90
C ILE A 126 -10.41 2.05 -10.04
N VAL A 127 -9.87 2.77 -9.07
CA VAL A 127 -8.45 3.01 -8.88
C VAL A 127 -8.01 2.18 -7.68
N TYR A 128 -7.06 1.28 -7.87
CA TYR A 128 -6.63 0.36 -6.84
C TYR A 128 -5.12 0.16 -6.84
N GLN A 129 -4.62 -0.38 -5.75
CA GLN A 129 -3.23 -0.83 -5.66
C GLN A 129 -3.15 -2.28 -6.13
N ALA A 130 -2.25 -2.52 -7.08
CA ALA A 130 -2.00 -3.80 -7.71
C ALA A 130 -0.60 -4.32 -7.40
N ILE A 131 -0.44 -5.64 -7.42
CA ILE A 131 0.88 -6.28 -7.46
C ILE A 131 1.44 -6.09 -8.87
N PRO A 132 2.55 -5.36 -9.05
CA PRO A 132 3.13 -5.18 -10.37
C PRO A 132 3.78 -6.48 -10.83
N VAL A 133 3.38 -6.95 -12.01
CA VAL A 133 3.97 -8.10 -12.70
C VAL A 133 4.44 -7.67 -14.09
N ASP A 134 5.41 -8.38 -14.65
CA ASP A 134 5.83 -8.20 -16.03
C ASP A 134 4.91 -8.99 -17.01
N GLU A 135 5.18 -8.89 -18.31
CA GLU A 135 4.40 -9.55 -19.36
C GLU A 135 4.41 -11.07 -19.26
N GLU A 136 5.40 -11.65 -18.60
CA GLU A 136 5.57 -13.08 -18.39
C GLU A 136 5.02 -13.55 -17.01
N GLY A 137 4.46 -12.64 -16.22
CA GLY A 137 3.89 -12.92 -14.90
C GLY A 137 4.91 -12.91 -13.75
N PHE A 138 6.14 -12.47 -13.99
CA PHE A 138 7.15 -12.33 -12.92
C PHE A 138 6.88 -11.09 -12.09
N PRO A 139 7.03 -11.15 -10.75
CA PRO A 139 6.84 -10.00 -9.89
C PRO A 139 7.89 -8.92 -10.22
N LEU A 140 7.43 -7.69 -10.32
CA LEU A 140 8.31 -6.55 -10.45
C LEU A 140 8.78 -6.09 -9.07
N VAL A 141 10.03 -5.71 -8.98
CA VAL A 141 10.67 -5.25 -7.75
C VAL A 141 10.93 -3.75 -7.85
N PRO A 142 10.68 -2.95 -6.79
CA PRO A 142 11.06 -1.55 -6.79
C PRO A 142 12.55 -1.37 -7.10
N ASP A 143 12.86 -0.44 -8.00
CA ASP A 143 14.25 -0.14 -8.37
C ASP A 143 14.93 0.69 -7.26
N ASN A 144 15.25 0.00 -6.19
CA ASN A 144 15.89 0.56 -5.00
C ASN A 144 16.92 -0.44 -4.46
N VAL A 145 18.13 0.04 -4.23
CA VAL A 145 19.26 -0.77 -3.74
C VAL A 145 18.95 -1.50 -2.43
N TYR A 146 18.15 -0.91 -1.55
CA TYR A 146 17.77 -1.52 -0.28
C TYR A 146 16.83 -2.70 -0.47
N PHE A 147 15.89 -2.62 -1.43
CA PHE A 147 15.02 -3.73 -1.80
C PHE A 147 15.82 -4.89 -2.40
N ASP A 148 16.77 -4.58 -3.29
CA ASP A 148 17.64 -5.61 -3.86
C ASP A 148 18.44 -6.35 -2.81
N LYS A 149 19.06 -5.61 -1.90
CA LYS A 149 19.83 -6.21 -0.81
C LYS A 149 18.96 -7.02 0.14
N ALA A 150 17.75 -6.53 0.44
CA ALA A 150 16.82 -7.25 1.29
C ALA A 150 16.37 -8.58 0.66
N LEU A 151 15.98 -8.56 -0.62
CA LEU A 151 15.56 -9.77 -1.32
C LEU A 151 16.70 -10.77 -1.49
N LYS A 152 17.90 -10.31 -1.85
CA LYS A 152 19.09 -11.17 -1.90
C LYS A 152 19.41 -11.79 -0.55
N ALA A 153 19.36 -10.99 0.52
CA ALA A 153 19.59 -11.49 1.88
C ALA A 153 18.52 -12.51 2.30
N TYR A 154 17.25 -12.31 1.88
CA TYR A 154 16.19 -13.28 2.15
C TYR A 154 16.44 -14.61 1.46
N VAL A 155 16.77 -14.59 0.17
CA VAL A 155 17.07 -15.81 -0.58
C VAL A 155 18.28 -16.53 0.03
N THR A 156 19.34 -15.80 0.36
CA THR A 156 20.51 -16.38 1.04
C THR A 156 20.13 -17.01 2.38
N TYR A 157 19.32 -16.31 3.18
CA TYR A 157 18.81 -16.84 4.46
C TYR A 157 18.01 -18.15 4.26
N MET A 158 17.16 -18.23 3.24
CA MET A 158 16.38 -19.45 2.95
C MET A 158 17.29 -20.61 2.51
N LEU A 159 18.31 -20.34 1.72
CA LEU A 159 19.34 -21.30 1.34
C LEU A 159 20.10 -21.83 2.55
N ASP A 160 20.62 -20.94 3.36
CA ASP A 160 21.36 -21.29 4.56
C ASP A 160 20.50 -22.07 5.56
N LYS A 161 19.22 -21.75 5.67
CA LYS A 161 18.25 -22.48 6.48
C LYS A 161 18.10 -23.94 6.03
N ILE A 162 18.05 -24.17 4.71
CA ILE A 162 18.01 -25.53 4.15
C ILE A 162 19.32 -26.27 4.44
N GLN A 163 20.46 -25.61 4.20
CA GLN A 163 21.80 -26.21 4.43
C GLN A 163 22.04 -26.47 5.92
N PHE A 164 21.61 -25.58 6.80
CA PHE A 164 21.69 -25.77 8.24
C PHE A 164 20.87 -26.96 8.71
N ARG A 165 19.64 -27.12 8.22
CA ARG A 165 18.80 -28.30 8.53
C ARG A 165 19.42 -29.60 8.04
N ARG A 166 20.19 -29.56 6.95
CA ARG A 166 20.95 -30.71 6.44
C ARG A 166 22.28 -30.95 7.19
N GLY A 167 22.64 -30.06 8.13
CA GLY A 167 23.91 -30.13 8.88
C GLY A 167 25.14 -29.77 8.06
N LEU A 168 24.99 -29.05 6.93
CA LEU A 168 26.09 -28.73 6.03
C LEU A 168 26.81 -27.43 6.43
N ILE A 169 26.15 -26.54 7.16
CA ILE A 169 26.73 -25.27 7.63
C ILE A 169 26.62 -25.14 9.16
N PRO A 170 27.57 -24.44 9.80
CA PRO A 170 27.52 -24.19 11.23
C PRO A 170 26.47 -23.14 11.58
N GLU A 171 25.95 -23.19 12.82
CA GLU A 171 24.93 -22.26 13.33
C GLU A 171 25.35 -20.77 13.22
N VAL A 172 26.64 -20.49 13.34
CA VAL A 172 27.16 -19.13 13.24
C VAL A 172 26.86 -18.50 11.87
N VAL A 173 27.05 -19.26 10.79
CA VAL A 173 26.80 -18.79 9.42
C VAL A 173 25.30 -18.54 9.23
N PHE A 174 24.46 -19.48 9.67
CA PHE A 174 23.01 -19.33 9.60
C PHE A 174 22.51 -18.09 10.38
N ARG A 175 23.04 -17.86 11.57
CA ARG A 175 22.69 -16.66 12.36
C ARG A 175 23.19 -15.34 11.74
N MET A 176 24.26 -15.37 10.96
CA MET A 176 24.74 -14.19 10.22
C MET A 176 23.76 -13.83 9.11
N SER A 177 23.34 -14.79 8.28
CA SER A 177 22.35 -14.56 7.21
C SER A 177 21.01 -14.11 7.76
N GLU A 178 20.57 -14.65 8.91
CA GLU A 178 19.36 -14.19 9.59
C GLU A 178 19.46 -12.71 10.02
N LYS A 179 20.58 -12.29 10.61
CA LYS A 179 20.82 -10.88 11.00
C LYS A 179 20.89 -9.96 9.80
N ASP A 180 21.55 -10.37 8.73
CA ASP A 180 21.64 -9.61 7.50
C ASP A 180 20.25 -9.42 6.86
N TRP A 181 19.41 -10.46 6.87
CA TRP A 181 18.03 -10.36 6.44
C TRP A 181 17.27 -9.30 7.25
N TYR A 182 17.27 -9.38 8.58
CA TYR A 182 16.56 -8.40 9.42
C TYR A 182 17.10 -6.98 9.22
N PHE A 183 18.40 -6.80 9.07
CA PHE A 183 18.98 -5.50 8.83
C PHE A 183 18.53 -4.90 7.51
N TYR A 184 18.60 -5.66 6.42
CA TYR A 184 18.21 -5.15 5.09
C TYR A 184 16.71 -4.97 4.92
N VAL A 185 15.87 -5.80 5.51
CA VAL A 185 14.42 -5.59 5.56
C VAL A 185 14.06 -4.26 6.21
N ASN A 186 14.64 -3.99 7.37
CA ASN A 186 14.39 -2.73 8.06
C ASN A 186 14.92 -1.53 7.28
N SER A 187 16.04 -1.68 6.59
CA SER A 187 16.59 -0.66 5.70
C SER A 187 15.69 -0.41 4.49
N ALA A 188 15.14 -1.46 3.88
CA ALA A 188 14.19 -1.36 2.77
C ALA A 188 12.89 -0.66 3.20
N ARG A 189 12.32 -1.06 4.34
CA ARG A 189 11.17 -0.38 4.93
C ARG A 189 11.47 1.08 5.21
N GLY A 190 12.59 1.38 5.88
CA GLY A 190 13.00 2.74 6.18
C GLY A 190 13.11 3.60 4.93
N SER A 191 13.74 3.09 3.86
CA SER A 191 13.88 3.83 2.60
C SER A 191 12.54 4.07 1.89
N ALA A 192 11.60 3.13 2.01
CA ALA A 192 10.27 3.24 1.42
C ALA A 192 9.38 4.27 2.14
N TYR A 193 9.52 4.37 3.45
CA TYR A 193 8.75 5.33 4.27
C TYR A 193 9.44 6.68 4.44
N MET A 194 10.69 6.82 4.01
CA MET A 194 11.41 8.09 4.12
C MET A 194 10.76 9.13 3.19
N PRO A 195 10.22 10.21 3.74
CA PRO A 195 9.58 11.23 2.94
C PRO A 195 10.61 11.94 2.04
N ASP A 196 10.22 12.20 0.82
CA ASP A 196 10.93 13.03 -0.13
C ASP A 196 11.07 14.48 0.41
N SER A 197 12.04 15.25 -0.11
CA SER A 197 12.27 16.64 0.28
C SER A 197 11.00 17.50 0.21
N SER A 198 10.18 17.30 -0.84
CA SER A 198 8.91 17.99 -1.00
C SER A 198 7.85 17.58 0.04
N GLN A 199 7.85 16.31 0.42
CA GLN A 199 6.97 15.78 1.47
C GLN A 199 7.41 16.27 2.85
N MET A 200 8.72 16.30 3.11
CA MET A 200 9.29 16.88 4.33
C MET A 200 8.92 18.36 4.47
N GLU A 201 8.99 19.12 3.38
CA GLU A 201 8.60 20.52 3.39
C GLU A 201 7.10 20.71 3.64
N ARG A 202 6.26 19.85 3.04
CA ARG A 202 4.82 19.83 3.33
C ARG A 202 4.53 19.50 4.79
N LEU A 203 5.19 18.49 5.35
CA LEU A 203 5.06 18.14 6.77
C LEU A 203 5.48 19.31 7.66
N LYS A 204 6.65 19.91 7.39
CA LYS A 204 7.12 21.10 8.08
C LYS A 204 6.09 22.24 8.02
N ASN A 205 5.57 22.54 6.82
CA ASN A 205 4.59 23.60 6.63
C ASN A 205 3.27 23.30 7.35
N THR A 206 2.86 22.03 7.41
CA THR A 206 1.67 21.63 8.17
C THR A 206 1.89 21.82 9.67
N TRP A 207 3.03 21.43 10.18
CA TRP A 207 3.37 21.59 11.59
C TRP A 207 3.52 23.05 12.00
N VAL A 208 4.14 23.87 11.14
CA VAL A 208 4.25 25.33 11.37
C VAL A 208 2.88 25.99 11.39
N ARG A 209 1.90 25.51 10.59
CA ARG A 209 0.51 26.01 10.63
C ARG A 209 -0.23 25.61 11.90
N LEU A 210 0.11 24.49 12.52
CA LEU A 210 -0.48 24.03 13.79
C LEU A 210 0.06 24.79 15.00
N ILE A 211 1.24 25.45 14.85
CA ILE A 211 1.81 26.33 15.87
C ILE A 211 1.24 27.74 15.64
N PRO A 212 0.37 28.27 16.52
CA PRO A 212 -0.16 29.63 16.37
C PRO A 212 0.99 30.62 16.36
N LYS A 213 0.96 31.55 15.43
CA LYS A 213 1.96 32.64 15.39
C LYS A 213 1.86 33.45 16.67
N GLN A 214 2.98 33.85 17.23
CA GLN A 214 3.04 34.63 18.47
C GLN A 214 2.16 35.92 18.38
N SER A 215 1.98 36.49 17.17
CA SER A 215 1.07 37.59 16.91
C SER A 215 -0.41 37.27 17.09
N GLU A 216 -0.82 36.01 16.89
CA GLU A 216 -2.22 35.58 17.07
C GLU A 216 -2.57 35.44 18.55
N TYR A 217 -1.64 34.98 19.38
CA TYR A 217 -1.79 34.98 20.83
C TYR A 217 -1.88 36.41 21.39
N ALA A 218 -1.02 37.32 20.92
CA ALA A 218 -1.06 38.71 21.35
C ALA A 218 -2.38 39.41 21.01
N ASN A 219 -2.98 39.09 19.85
CA ASN A 219 -4.29 39.60 19.47
C ASN A 219 -5.45 38.97 20.27
N GLY A 220 -5.38 37.71 20.60
CA GLY A 220 -6.34 37.01 21.44
C GLY A 220 -6.40 37.58 22.86
N PHE A 221 -5.26 37.84 23.48
CA PHE A 221 -5.16 38.41 24.82
C PHE A 221 -5.62 39.91 24.82
N ARG A 222 -5.26 40.67 23.79
CA ARG A 222 -5.74 42.04 23.66
C ARG A 222 -7.27 42.13 23.49
N SER A 223 -7.89 41.19 22.79
CA SER A 223 -9.34 41.17 22.65
C SER A 223 -10.06 40.81 23.95
N LEU A 224 -9.46 39.96 24.80
CA LEU A 224 -9.96 39.65 26.13
C LEU A 224 -9.85 40.83 27.08
N GLU A 225 -8.70 41.52 27.09
CA GLU A 225 -8.48 42.72 27.89
C GLU A 225 -9.45 43.84 27.55
N SER A 226 -9.79 44.02 26.28
CA SER A 226 -10.78 44.99 25.83
C SER A 226 -12.22 44.65 26.25
N ARG A 227 -12.56 43.38 26.42
CA ARG A 227 -13.87 42.91 26.93
C ARG A 227 -14.00 43.06 28.44
N GLU A 228 -12.94 42.76 29.20
CA GLU A 228 -12.93 42.97 30.64
C GLU A 228 -13.09 44.42 31.04
N LYS A 229 -12.42 45.34 30.35
CA LYS A 229 -12.58 46.77 30.57
C LYS A 229 -13.99 47.35 30.27
N ARG A 230 -14.78 46.64 29.43
CA ARG A 230 -16.17 47.02 29.13
C ARG A 230 -17.15 46.57 30.23
N ASN A 231 -16.84 45.57 31.00
CA ASN A 231 -17.73 45.03 32.04
C ASN A 231 -17.50 45.68 33.41
N LEU A 232 -16.53 46.61 33.54
CA LEU A 232 -16.20 47.31 34.78
C LEU A 232 -16.68 48.79 34.76
N ARG A 233 -17.66 49.14 33.90
CA ARG A 233 -18.31 50.44 33.89
C ARG A 233 -19.80 50.33 34.16
#